data_c1dd53b36f2769a87dc34f82c22f84d6
#
_entry.id   c1dd53b36f2769a87dc34f82c22f84d6
#
_cell.length_a   1.000
_cell.length_b   1.000
_cell.length_c   1.000
_cell.angle_alpha   90.00
_cell.angle_beta   90.00
_cell.angle_gamma   90.00
#
_symmetry.space_group_name_H-M   'P 1'
#
loop_
_entity.id
_entity.type
_entity.pdbx_description
1 polymer ?
#
loop_
_entity_poly.entity_id
_entity_poly.type
_entity_poly.pdbx_seq_one_letter_code
_entity_poly.pdbx_strand_id
1 'polypeptide(L)'
;MSWFEKLMPSRIRTDGGSKKAVPEGLWSKCPSCASVLYRAEMERNLDVCPKCDHHNRINARRRLDLFLDAEGREEIAAELESGDPLKFKDSKKYKDRISAAQKSTGEKDALVVMRGQLK
;
A
#
# COMPACT_ATOMS: atom_id res chain seq x y z
N MET A 1 42.62 11.94 48.11
CA MET A 1 41.39 12.24 47.36
C MET A 1 41.73 13.28 46.28
N SER A 2 41.67 12.89 45.04
CA SER A 2 42.11 13.71 43.90
C SER A 2 41.07 14.79 43.59
N TRP A 3 41.44 16.06 43.53
CA TRP A 3 40.58 17.20 43.24
C TRP A 3 40.06 17.21 41.80
N PHE A 4 40.62 16.39 40.94
CA PHE A 4 40.19 16.21 39.54
C PHE A 4 38.81 15.60 39.39
N GLU A 5 38.28 14.88 40.37
CA GLU A 5 36.92 14.32 40.29
C GLU A 5 35.82 15.37 40.37
N LYS A 6 36.13 16.57 40.87
CA LYS A 6 35.15 17.69 40.97
C LYS A 6 35.02 18.51 39.69
N LEU A 7 35.87 18.29 38.69
CA LEU A 7 35.89 19.04 37.43
C LEU A 7 35.19 18.31 36.26
N MET A 8 34.77 17.06 36.48
CA MET A 8 33.99 16.38 35.44
C MET A 8 32.53 16.86 35.47
N PRO A 9 32.03 17.48 34.38
CA PRO A 9 30.62 17.77 34.30
C PRO A 9 29.84 16.49 34.41
N SER A 10 28.79 16.50 35.25
CA SER A 10 27.89 15.35 35.38
C SER A 10 27.37 15.00 33.98
N ARG A 11 27.69 13.79 33.49
CA ARG A 11 27.11 13.27 32.26
C ARG A 11 25.61 13.23 32.46
N ILE A 12 24.90 14.10 31.76
CA ILE A 12 23.45 14.01 31.62
C ILE A 12 23.20 12.68 30.94
N ARG A 13 22.79 11.66 31.70
CA ARG A 13 22.19 10.45 31.15
C ARG A 13 20.84 10.87 30.59
N THR A 14 20.79 11.17 29.30
CA THR A 14 19.53 11.12 28.59
C THR A 14 19.10 9.65 28.59
N ASP A 15 18.19 9.30 29.48
CA ASP A 15 17.45 8.05 29.34
C ASP A 15 16.87 8.06 27.95
N GLY A 16 17.41 7.17 27.09
CA GLY A 16 16.91 6.96 25.76
C GLY A 16 15.50 6.40 25.87
N GLY A 17 14.52 7.31 26.07
CA GLY A 17 13.13 6.94 25.94
C GLY A 17 12.97 6.16 24.64
N SER A 18 12.32 5.01 24.68
CA SER A 18 12.13 4.14 23.53
C SER A 18 11.65 5.01 22.37
N LYS A 19 12.50 5.17 21.36
CA LYS A 19 12.12 5.86 20.12
C LYS A 19 10.91 5.10 19.62
N LYS A 20 9.71 5.68 19.76
CA LYS A 20 8.50 5.14 19.14
C LYS A 20 8.86 5.00 17.67
N ALA A 21 9.07 3.77 17.21
CA ALA A 21 9.31 3.51 15.81
C ALA A 21 8.13 4.12 15.04
N VAL A 22 8.43 5.00 14.11
CA VAL A 22 7.38 5.54 13.21
C VAL A 22 6.80 4.33 12.49
N PRO A 23 5.49 4.08 12.55
CA PRO A 23 4.88 2.93 11.90
C PRO A 23 5.29 2.90 10.43
N GLU A 24 5.76 1.75 9.97
CA GLU A 24 6.10 1.55 8.57
C GLU A 24 4.87 1.78 7.70
N GLY A 25 5.04 2.42 6.55
CA GLY A 25 3.96 2.69 5.59
C GLY A 25 3.24 4.02 5.73
N LEU A 26 3.59 4.88 6.72
CA LEU A 26 3.01 6.23 6.82
C LEU A 26 3.49 7.17 5.71
N TRP A 27 4.68 6.92 5.17
CA TRP A 27 5.30 7.75 4.14
C TRP A 27 5.51 6.97 2.87
N SER A 28 5.27 7.60 1.75
CA SER A 28 5.56 7.08 0.42
C SER A 28 6.41 8.07 -0.37
N LYS A 29 7.25 7.55 -1.26
CA LYS A 29 8.07 8.38 -2.15
C LYS A 29 7.45 8.38 -3.54
N CYS A 30 7.19 9.56 -4.08
CA CYS A 30 6.71 9.67 -5.45
C CYS A 30 7.78 9.14 -6.43
N PRO A 31 7.46 8.22 -7.35
CA PRO A 31 8.42 7.67 -8.30
C PRO A 31 8.86 8.69 -9.36
N SER A 32 8.06 9.73 -9.60
CA SER A 32 8.37 10.77 -10.61
C SER A 32 9.24 11.88 -10.03
N CYS A 33 8.78 12.57 -8.97
CA CYS A 33 9.48 13.73 -8.41
C CYS A 33 10.31 13.44 -7.16
N ALA A 34 10.34 12.18 -6.71
CA ALA A 34 11.05 11.71 -5.52
C ALA A 34 10.65 12.39 -4.19
N SER A 35 9.60 13.21 -4.17
CA SER A 35 9.08 13.82 -2.96
C SER A 35 8.55 12.77 -1.99
N VAL A 36 8.87 12.95 -0.71
CA VAL A 36 8.30 12.14 0.37
C VAL A 36 6.93 12.73 0.73
N LEU A 37 5.91 11.90 0.72
CA LEU A 37 4.51 12.28 0.90
C LEU A 37 3.89 11.43 2.00
N TYR A 38 2.98 12.02 2.75
CA TYR A 38 2.20 11.29 3.73
C TYR A 38 1.13 10.46 3.04
N ARG A 39 1.03 9.18 3.38
CA ARG A 39 0.14 8.26 2.67
C ARG A 39 -1.32 8.67 2.73
N ALA A 40 -1.79 9.15 3.88
CA ALA A 40 -3.17 9.63 4.02
C ALA A 40 -3.47 10.87 3.15
N GLU A 41 -2.46 11.71 2.88
CA GLU A 41 -2.60 12.84 1.96
C GLU A 41 -2.70 12.36 0.51
N MET A 42 -1.89 11.38 0.13
CA MET A 42 -1.98 10.73 -1.17
C MET A 42 -3.37 10.10 -1.39
N GLU A 43 -3.89 9.40 -0.40
CA GLU A 43 -5.20 8.76 -0.47
C GLU A 43 -6.34 9.79 -0.62
N ARG A 44 -6.24 10.94 0.07
CA ARG A 44 -7.20 12.06 -0.10
C ARG A 44 -7.13 12.70 -1.48
N ASN A 45 -5.93 12.70 -2.08
CA ASN A 45 -5.72 13.23 -3.44
C ASN A 45 -5.83 12.13 -4.51
N LEU A 46 -6.64 11.10 -4.27
CA LEU A 46 -6.94 10.02 -5.23
C LEU A 46 -5.69 9.29 -5.75
N ASP A 47 -4.66 9.17 -4.90
CA ASP A 47 -3.35 8.61 -5.25
C ASP A 47 -2.59 9.37 -6.35
N VAL A 48 -2.94 10.64 -6.57
CA VAL A 48 -2.21 11.58 -7.44
C VAL A 48 -1.22 12.39 -6.60
N CYS A 49 0.00 12.52 -7.08
CA CYS A 49 1.02 13.30 -6.38
C CYS A 49 0.66 14.80 -6.37
N PRO A 50 0.52 15.46 -5.22
CA PRO A 50 0.14 16.88 -5.16
C PRO A 50 1.26 17.84 -5.61
N LYS A 51 2.47 17.31 -5.88
CA LYS A 51 3.62 18.14 -6.30
C LYS A 51 3.94 18.08 -7.78
N CYS A 52 3.60 17.00 -8.45
CA CYS A 52 3.95 16.81 -9.87
C CYS A 52 2.86 16.14 -10.68
N ASP A 53 1.66 15.98 -10.12
CA ASP A 53 0.48 15.37 -10.74
C ASP A 53 0.71 13.95 -11.29
N HIS A 54 1.78 13.29 -10.82
CA HIS A 54 2.01 11.90 -11.19
C HIS A 54 0.92 10.99 -10.60
N HIS A 55 0.24 10.25 -11.46
CA HIS A 55 -0.77 9.27 -11.09
C HIS A 55 -0.09 7.97 -10.64
N ASN A 56 -0.22 7.63 -9.37
CA ASN A 56 0.26 6.36 -8.85
C ASN A 56 -0.69 5.22 -9.24
N ARG A 57 -0.16 4.02 -9.26
CA ARG A 57 -0.96 2.83 -9.55
C ARG A 57 -1.88 2.52 -8.37
N ILE A 58 -3.17 2.38 -8.65
CA ILE A 58 -4.20 1.91 -7.71
C ILE A 58 -4.75 0.57 -8.18
N ASN A 59 -5.22 -0.26 -7.25
CA ASN A 59 -5.86 -1.52 -7.57
C ASN A 59 -7.31 -1.32 -8.05
N ALA A 60 -7.91 -2.39 -8.58
CA ALA A 60 -9.27 -2.34 -9.13
C ALA A 60 -10.30 -1.94 -8.07
N ARG A 61 -10.25 -2.53 -6.86
CA ARG A 61 -11.20 -2.20 -5.79
C ARG A 61 -11.13 -0.75 -5.39
N ARG A 62 -9.93 -0.23 -5.17
CA ARG A 62 -9.74 1.19 -4.84
C ARG A 62 -10.30 2.10 -5.92
N ARG A 63 -10.11 1.75 -7.20
CA ARG A 63 -10.67 2.51 -8.32
C ARG A 63 -12.19 2.52 -8.29
N LEU A 64 -12.82 1.36 -8.06
CA LEU A 64 -14.27 1.24 -7.97
C LEU A 64 -14.82 1.97 -6.75
N ASP A 65 -14.12 1.95 -5.62
CA ASP A 65 -14.50 2.68 -4.41
C ASP A 65 -14.46 4.21 -4.60
N LEU A 66 -13.55 4.70 -5.42
CA LEU A 66 -13.44 6.12 -5.74
C LEU A 66 -14.46 6.56 -6.80
N PHE A 67 -14.92 5.64 -7.64
CA PHE A 67 -15.76 5.95 -8.79
C PHE A 67 -17.26 5.77 -8.50
N LEU A 68 -17.63 4.73 -7.79
CA LEU A 68 -19.05 4.42 -7.51
C LEU A 68 -19.46 4.93 -6.13
N ASP A 69 -20.73 5.34 -6.02
CA ASP A 69 -21.34 5.64 -4.73
C ASP A 69 -21.27 4.43 -3.80
N ALA A 70 -21.15 4.65 -2.49
CA ALA A 70 -21.02 3.56 -1.52
C ALA A 70 -22.30 2.70 -1.42
N GLU A 71 -23.46 3.31 -1.68
CA GLU A 71 -24.75 2.64 -1.61
C GLU A 71 -25.10 1.96 -2.93
N GLY A 72 -25.72 0.78 -2.84
CA GLY A 72 -26.25 0.06 -4.00
C GLY A 72 -25.19 -0.59 -4.90
N ARG A 73 -23.97 -0.78 -4.40
CA ARG A 73 -22.92 -1.53 -5.11
C ARG A 73 -23.20 -3.02 -5.09
N GLU A 74 -23.02 -3.65 -6.20
CA GLU A 74 -23.12 -5.10 -6.36
C GLU A 74 -21.96 -5.62 -7.19
N GLU A 75 -21.20 -6.56 -6.66
CA GLU A 75 -20.14 -7.24 -7.41
C GLU A 75 -20.73 -8.33 -8.28
N ILE A 76 -20.46 -8.28 -9.58
CA ILE A 76 -20.95 -9.24 -10.56
C ILE A 76 -19.87 -10.27 -10.80
N ALA A 77 -20.27 -11.57 -10.82
CA ALA A 77 -19.35 -12.66 -11.12
C ALA A 77 -18.16 -12.81 -10.15
N ALA A 78 -18.37 -12.44 -8.87
CA ALA A 78 -17.35 -12.53 -7.82
C ALA A 78 -16.80 -13.96 -7.59
N GLU A 79 -17.52 -14.98 -8.06
CA GLU A 79 -17.14 -16.39 -7.92
C GLU A 79 -16.31 -16.91 -9.11
N LEU A 80 -16.10 -16.09 -10.14
CA LEU A 80 -15.31 -16.52 -11.28
C LEU A 80 -13.81 -16.57 -10.92
N GLU A 81 -13.16 -17.61 -11.38
CA GLU A 81 -11.74 -17.85 -11.22
C GLU A 81 -11.11 -18.22 -12.55
N SER A 82 -9.87 -17.75 -12.76
CA SER A 82 -9.08 -18.16 -13.92
C SER A 82 -8.74 -19.64 -13.86
N GLY A 83 -9.13 -20.40 -14.89
CA GLY A 83 -8.80 -21.80 -15.05
C GLY A 83 -7.51 -22.01 -15.84
N ASP A 84 -6.95 -23.22 -15.74
CA ASP A 84 -5.81 -23.65 -16.56
C ASP A 84 -6.15 -24.94 -17.35
N PRO A 85 -7.04 -24.84 -18.36
CA PRO A 85 -7.47 -25.99 -19.13
C PRO A 85 -6.33 -26.61 -19.95
N LEU A 86 -5.33 -25.81 -20.33
CA LEU A 86 -4.19 -26.23 -21.13
C LEU A 86 -3.04 -26.78 -20.28
N LYS A 87 -3.12 -26.68 -18.95
CA LYS A 87 -2.02 -27.04 -18.03
C LYS A 87 -0.70 -26.38 -18.45
N PHE A 88 -0.79 -25.10 -18.81
CA PHE A 88 0.31 -24.34 -19.38
C PHE A 88 1.50 -24.26 -18.43
N LYS A 89 2.68 -24.44 -18.99
CA LYS A 89 3.96 -24.32 -18.29
C LYS A 89 5.01 -23.71 -19.22
N ASP A 90 5.61 -22.62 -18.74
CA ASP A 90 6.86 -22.08 -19.28
C ASP A 90 8.00 -22.30 -18.27
N SER A 91 8.63 -21.24 -17.74
CA SER A 91 9.58 -21.33 -16.62
C SER A 91 8.91 -21.77 -15.31
N LYS A 92 7.61 -21.47 -15.13
CA LYS A 92 6.76 -21.86 -14.00
C LYS A 92 5.40 -22.33 -14.51
N LYS A 93 4.71 -23.18 -13.75
CA LYS A 93 3.34 -23.57 -14.09
C LYS A 93 2.41 -22.36 -13.97
N TYR A 94 1.47 -22.21 -14.89
CA TYR A 94 0.47 -21.14 -14.85
C TYR A 94 -0.34 -21.15 -13.56
N LYS A 95 -0.73 -22.32 -13.08
CA LYS A 95 -1.42 -22.50 -11.80
C LYS A 95 -0.65 -21.91 -10.62
N ASP A 96 0.68 -22.04 -10.59
CA ASP A 96 1.50 -21.48 -9.50
C ASP A 96 1.52 -19.96 -9.56
N ARG A 97 1.50 -19.38 -10.77
CA ARG A 97 1.41 -17.92 -10.97
C ARG A 97 0.07 -17.36 -10.51
N ILE A 98 -1.05 -18.01 -10.87
CA ILE A 98 -2.39 -17.62 -10.41
C ILE A 98 -2.43 -17.66 -8.90
N SER A 99 -2.01 -18.76 -8.27
CA SER A 99 -2.03 -18.92 -6.82
C SER A 99 -1.18 -17.85 -6.10
N ALA A 100 -0.02 -17.51 -6.67
CA ALA A 100 0.82 -16.43 -6.13
C ALA A 100 0.16 -15.06 -6.27
N ALA A 101 -0.48 -14.76 -7.40
CA ALA A 101 -1.20 -13.52 -7.66
C ALA A 101 -2.41 -13.39 -6.72
N GLN A 102 -3.23 -14.42 -6.58
CA GLN A 102 -4.37 -14.45 -5.66
C GLN A 102 -3.94 -14.20 -4.20
N LYS A 103 -2.84 -14.81 -3.77
CA LYS A 103 -2.29 -14.58 -2.41
C LYS A 103 -1.80 -13.14 -2.20
N SER A 104 -1.23 -12.53 -3.23
CA SER A 104 -0.68 -11.17 -3.13
C SER A 104 -1.75 -10.06 -3.25
N THR A 105 -2.80 -10.31 -4.02
CA THR A 105 -3.86 -9.32 -4.29
C THR A 105 -5.11 -9.51 -3.43
N GLY A 106 -5.35 -10.74 -2.96
CA GLY A 106 -6.61 -11.12 -2.30
C GLY A 106 -7.78 -11.33 -3.27
N GLU A 107 -7.53 -11.21 -4.60
CA GLU A 107 -8.56 -11.34 -5.62
C GLU A 107 -8.52 -12.73 -6.27
N LYS A 108 -9.69 -13.23 -6.67
CA LYS A 108 -9.81 -14.52 -7.38
C LYS A 108 -9.39 -14.41 -8.85
N ASP A 109 -9.70 -13.27 -9.48
CA ASP A 109 -9.33 -12.96 -10.86
C ASP A 109 -8.78 -11.52 -10.97
N ALA A 110 -8.15 -11.22 -12.07
CA ALA A 110 -7.62 -9.88 -12.37
C ALA A 110 -8.74 -8.88 -12.72
N LEU A 111 -9.89 -9.37 -13.17
CA LEU A 111 -11.05 -8.56 -13.53
C LEU A 111 -12.05 -8.51 -12.37
N VAL A 112 -12.30 -7.31 -11.87
CA VAL A 112 -13.34 -7.05 -10.89
C VAL A 112 -14.46 -6.24 -11.58
N VAL A 113 -15.70 -6.76 -11.54
CA VAL A 113 -16.85 -6.12 -12.17
C VAL A 113 -17.84 -5.71 -11.10
N MET A 114 -18.21 -4.44 -11.08
CA MET A 114 -19.23 -3.92 -10.17
C MET A 114 -20.31 -3.16 -10.93
N ARG A 115 -21.55 -3.32 -10.46
CA ARG A 115 -22.66 -2.46 -10.79
C ARG A 115 -22.93 -1.53 -9.62
N GLY A 116 -23.18 -0.25 -9.88
CA GLY A 116 -23.46 0.75 -8.86
C GLY A 116 -24.06 2.00 -9.45
N GLN A 117 -24.30 2.98 -8.59
CA GLN A 117 -24.79 4.30 -8.96
C GLN A 117 -23.63 5.29 -8.99
N LEU A 118 -23.81 6.36 -9.74
CA LEU A 118 -22.91 7.51 -9.82
C LEU A 118 -23.80 8.76 -9.74
N LYS A 119 -23.65 9.55 -8.68
CA LYS A 119 -24.35 10.83 -8.49
C LYS A 119 -23.58 11.99 -9.08
#